data_729d7e6a08b1464aa7f8747f04a695ed
#
_entry.id   729d7e6a08b1464aa7f8747f04a695ed
#
_cell.length_a   1.000
_cell.length_b   1.000
_cell.length_c   1.000
_cell.angle_alpha   90.00
_cell.angle_beta   90.00
_cell.angle_gamma   90.00
#
_symmetry.space_group_name_H-M   'P 1'
#
loop_
_entity.id
_entity.type
_entity.pdbx_description
1 polymer ?
#
loop_
_entity_poly.entity_id
_entity_poly.type
_entity_poly.pdbx_seq_one_letter_code
_entity_poly.pdbx_strand_id
1 'polypeptide(L)'
;MPTLDSIHLYPIKSTAGMPLTRARVTEEGLQGDRRYMVVKPDGTFITARTHPQLQQVVATPIEGGLQLRYPGFEPLTLREQDFSRTPRTTGVWRDSFTALHTDISADLWLSKVAGEPVALLWLGEQSDRFREKIGTRVSFADGYPLLLISQSSLDDLNLRSDALHQMSQFRTNLVATGTRPFEEDSWVRIRIGEVEFSVAKPCSRCIMTTVEAGTDRFNALKEPLATLTRYRRGEDGDVYFGQNLVALNEGWIEAGSEIEVLETARAVVYPNAAPKKRELVCVAREPLARDLETFWFEAADGEPLPDYLPGQHLPISLDIKGERLQRRYTLSSSPDLPERYSISVKRLGEGRISPWLHHQLRVGDTLLAATPAGEFHLGTERSLLLLSAGSGVTPMLSIARTLHLRHELGDVHFMHLCRSEADIPAAAELHALSRAGMQLTLILSQPDTHWQGLKERLCDDHLAQVKGLIGREVFICGPHGFMADAAARLSALGVAADRIRQESFGGAILSVTRPHQAVQLRIGKEAFAGNNQGTILDQAHKQGVELPWSCRAGICGSCKQTLVSGEVDHPDAPAITAAERAEGKILTCCAVPLTDLVIGPR
;
A
#
# COMPACT_ATOMS: atom_id res chain seq x y z
N MET A 1 -7.38 11.46 -28.86
CA MET A 1 -7.77 12.81 -28.41
C MET A 1 -8.38 12.65 -27.03
N PRO A 2 -8.19 13.60 -26.12
CA PRO A 2 -8.79 13.54 -24.79
C PRO A 2 -10.32 13.51 -24.87
N THR A 3 -10.95 12.75 -23.99
CA THR A 3 -12.40 12.55 -23.95
C THR A 3 -12.90 12.68 -22.51
N LEU A 4 -14.06 13.27 -22.31
CA LEU A 4 -14.74 13.30 -21.01
C LEU A 4 -15.35 11.91 -20.73
N ASP A 5 -14.69 11.11 -19.89
CA ASP A 5 -15.14 9.77 -19.56
C ASP A 5 -16.37 9.77 -18.67
N SER A 6 -16.33 10.55 -17.60
CA SER A 6 -17.44 10.59 -16.64
C SER A 6 -17.59 11.95 -15.97
N ILE A 7 -18.83 12.21 -15.53
CA ILE A 7 -19.23 13.42 -14.82
C ILE A 7 -19.75 13.00 -13.44
N HIS A 8 -19.32 13.66 -12.37
CA HIS A 8 -19.74 13.38 -11.01
C HIS A 8 -20.29 14.61 -10.30
N LEU A 9 -21.46 14.47 -9.72
CA LEU A 9 -22.16 15.49 -8.94
C LEU A 9 -22.07 15.15 -7.44
N TYR A 10 -21.86 16.16 -6.62
CA TYR A 10 -21.80 16.07 -5.15
C TYR A 10 -22.80 17.04 -4.53
N PRO A 11 -24.09 16.72 -4.42
CA PRO A 11 -25.11 17.69 -3.98
C PRO A 11 -24.83 18.30 -2.61
N ILE A 12 -24.31 17.50 -1.67
CA ILE A 12 -23.93 17.95 -0.33
C ILE A 12 -22.40 17.94 -0.19
N LYS A 13 -21.87 19.00 0.44
CA LYS A 13 -20.44 19.07 0.75
C LYS A 13 -20.00 17.86 1.60
N SER A 14 -18.90 17.20 1.23
CA SER A 14 -18.28 16.06 1.91
C SER A 14 -19.03 14.72 1.86
N THR A 15 -20.17 14.62 1.18
CA THR A 15 -20.91 13.35 1.00
C THR A 15 -20.46 12.61 -0.27
N ALA A 16 -20.98 11.41 -0.51
CA ALA A 16 -20.71 10.63 -1.72
C ALA A 16 -21.08 11.40 -2.99
N GLY A 17 -20.34 11.13 -4.07
CA GLY A 17 -20.68 11.60 -5.41
C GLY A 17 -21.62 10.64 -6.13
N MET A 18 -22.29 11.15 -7.15
CA MET A 18 -23.11 10.34 -8.06
C MET A 18 -22.70 10.59 -9.51
N PRO A 19 -22.67 9.57 -10.36
CA PRO A 19 -22.37 9.74 -11.77
C PRO A 19 -23.55 10.38 -12.52
N LEU A 20 -23.23 11.18 -13.54
CA LEU A 20 -24.18 11.73 -14.50
C LEU A 20 -23.70 11.42 -15.91
N THR A 21 -24.64 11.18 -16.83
CA THR A 21 -24.34 11.07 -18.26
C THR A 21 -24.26 12.45 -18.92
N ARG A 22 -25.00 13.42 -18.39
CA ARG A 22 -25.08 14.78 -18.90
C ARG A 22 -25.28 15.75 -17.75
N ALA A 23 -24.68 16.93 -17.82
CA ALA A 23 -24.80 17.97 -16.80
C ALA A 23 -24.87 19.37 -17.43
N ARG A 24 -25.65 20.25 -16.81
CA ARG A 24 -25.61 21.68 -17.13
C ARG A 24 -24.50 22.32 -16.31
N VAL A 25 -23.65 23.05 -16.99
CA VAL A 25 -22.62 23.90 -16.39
C VAL A 25 -23.16 25.30 -16.25
N THR A 26 -23.00 25.89 -15.07
CA THR A 26 -23.36 27.25 -14.72
C THR A 26 -22.12 28.01 -14.23
N GLU A 27 -22.27 29.30 -13.92
CA GLU A 27 -21.23 30.12 -13.28
C GLU A 27 -20.67 29.44 -12.02
N GLU A 28 -21.51 28.76 -11.24
CA GLU A 28 -21.13 28.09 -9.97
C GLU A 28 -20.57 26.67 -10.13
N GLY A 29 -20.41 26.17 -11.35
CA GLY A 29 -20.00 24.81 -11.69
C GLY A 29 -21.16 23.96 -12.21
N LEU A 30 -21.19 22.63 -11.91
CA LEU A 30 -22.33 21.80 -12.29
C LEU A 30 -23.58 22.21 -11.52
N GLN A 31 -24.70 22.34 -12.24
CA GLN A 31 -25.98 22.63 -11.60
C GLN A 31 -26.30 21.59 -10.52
N GLY A 32 -26.55 22.04 -9.29
CA GLY A 32 -26.82 21.17 -8.14
C GLY A 32 -25.58 20.73 -7.35
N ASP A 33 -24.36 21.09 -7.80
CA ASP A 33 -23.12 20.67 -7.13
C ASP A 33 -22.86 21.48 -5.86
N ARG A 34 -22.65 20.78 -4.72
CA ARG A 34 -22.39 21.36 -3.39
C ARG A 34 -23.36 22.49 -3.01
N ARG A 35 -24.65 22.33 -3.36
CA ARG A 35 -25.70 23.30 -2.98
C ARG A 35 -26.11 23.19 -1.51
N TYR A 36 -25.73 22.07 -0.86
CA TYR A 36 -26.05 21.81 0.54
C TYR A 36 -24.77 21.56 1.35
N MET A 37 -24.84 21.91 2.64
CA MET A 37 -23.73 21.75 3.58
C MET A 37 -24.24 21.43 4.98
N VAL A 38 -23.56 20.51 5.65
CA VAL A 38 -23.87 20.12 7.04
C VAL A 38 -23.06 21.02 7.99
N VAL A 39 -23.74 21.59 8.97
CA VAL A 39 -23.14 22.49 9.96
C VAL A 39 -23.52 22.11 11.39
N LYS A 40 -22.71 22.51 12.35
CA LYS A 40 -23.04 22.45 13.78
C LYS A 40 -24.07 23.54 14.13
N PRO A 41 -24.70 23.49 15.32
CA PRO A 41 -25.67 24.50 15.74
C PRO A 41 -25.14 25.95 15.76
N ASP A 42 -23.83 26.13 15.93
CA ASP A 42 -23.14 27.42 15.88
C ASP A 42 -22.83 27.93 14.45
N GLY A 43 -23.21 27.17 13.42
CA GLY A 43 -22.94 27.48 12.02
C GLY A 43 -21.59 27.00 11.50
N THR A 44 -20.75 26.37 12.32
CA THR A 44 -19.47 25.78 11.89
C THR A 44 -19.72 24.58 10.99
N PHE A 45 -19.16 24.59 9.76
CA PHE A 45 -19.34 23.48 8.84
C PHE A 45 -18.52 22.25 9.28
N ILE A 46 -19.10 21.06 9.07
CA ILE A 46 -18.40 19.79 9.24
C ILE A 46 -18.02 19.20 7.89
N THR A 47 -16.99 18.40 7.88
CA THR A 47 -16.48 17.77 6.65
C THR A 47 -16.04 16.33 6.92
N ALA A 48 -15.82 15.56 5.85
CA ALA A 48 -15.25 14.24 5.96
C ALA A 48 -13.80 14.20 6.52
N ARG A 49 -13.17 15.36 6.78
CA ARG A 49 -11.90 15.42 7.54
C ARG A 49 -12.07 15.07 9.01
N THR A 50 -13.23 15.39 9.57
CA THR A 50 -13.58 15.15 10.97
C THR A 50 -14.71 14.14 11.13
N HIS A 51 -15.54 13.98 10.10
CA HIS A 51 -16.70 13.10 10.06
C HIS A 51 -16.66 12.28 8.76
N PRO A 52 -15.72 11.30 8.66
CA PRO A 52 -15.53 10.53 7.41
C PRO A 52 -16.78 9.74 7.01
N GLN A 53 -17.64 9.37 7.97
CA GLN A 53 -18.93 8.72 7.71
C GLN A 53 -19.85 9.51 6.77
N LEU A 54 -19.67 10.81 6.63
CA LEU A 54 -20.41 11.63 5.64
C LEU A 54 -20.18 11.13 4.20
N GLN A 55 -19.04 10.50 3.90
CA GLN A 55 -18.79 9.96 2.57
C GLN A 55 -19.65 8.76 2.22
N GLN A 56 -20.35 8.16 3.17
CA GLN A 56 -21.33 7.09 2.92
C GLN A 56 -22.75 7.63 2.68
N VAL A 57 -23.00 8.94 2.93
CA VAL A 57 -24.27 9.57 2.61
C VAL A 57 -24.38 9.79 1.11
N VAL A 58 -25.34 9.11 0.48
CA VAL A 58 -25.70 9.31 -0.93
C VAL A 58 -26.85 10.28 -1.00
N ALA A 59 -26.63 11.41 -1.68
CA ALA A 59 -27.63 12.46 -1.89
C ALA A 59 -28.01 12.47 -3.37
N THR A 60 -29.24 12.10 -3.71
CA THR A 60 -29.75 12.04 -5.08
C THR A 60 -30.72 13.18 -5.32
N PRO A 61 -30.45 14.11 -6.26
CA PRO A 61 -31.44 15.11 -6.68
C PRO A 61 -32.71 14.45 -7.23
N ILE A 62 -33.83 14.99 -6.83
CA ILE A 62 -35.17 14.63 -7.35
C ILE A 62 -35.87 15.91 -7.76
N GLU A 63 -36.99 15.82 -8.46
CA GLU A 63 -37.79 16.99 -8.82
C GLU A 63 -38.21 17.75 -7.56
N GLY A 64 -37.76 19.02 -7.46
CA GLY A 64 -38.01 19.91 -6.34
C GLY A 64 -37.44 19.43 -5.01
N GLY A 65 -36.30 18.76 -5.01
CA GLY A 65 -35.71 18.33 -3.74
C GLY A 65 -34.52 17.36 -3.82
N LEU A 66 -34.34 16.61 -2.74
CA LEU A 66 -33.20 15.72 -2.53
C LEU A 66 -33.62 14.46 -1.76
N GLN A 67 -33.17 13.29 -2.19
CA GLN A 67 -33.30 12.06 -1.42
C GLN A 67 -31.95 11.70 -0.80
N LEU A 68 -31.93 11.43 0.52
CA LEU A 68 -30.76 10.99 1.28
C LEU A 68 -30.86 9.52 1.60
N ARG A 69 -29.73 8.80 1.45
CA ARG A 69 -29.56 7.40 1.83
C ARG A 69 -28.26 7.22 2.61
N TYR A 70 -28.30 6.32 3.59
CA TYR A 70 -27.12 5.90 4.37
C TYR A 70 -27.28 4.42 4.77
N PRO A 71 -26.21 3.62 4.83
CA PRO A 71 -26.32 2.21 5.20
C PRO A 71 -27.03 2.01 6.54
N GLY A 72 -28.05 1.17 6.58
CA GLY A 72 -28.84 0.87 7.77
C GLY A 72 -29.85 1.92 8.21
N PHE A 73 -30.04 3.01 7.43
CA PHE A 73 -31.05 4.05 7.74
C PHE A 73 -32.16 4.03 6.71
N GLU A 74 -33.38 4.36 7.15
CA GLU A 74 -34.48 4.62 6.22
C GLU A 74 -34.14 5.84 5.35
N PRO A 75 -34.41 5.79 4.03
CA PRO A 75 -34.21 6.92 3.14
C PRO A 75 -35.04 8.13 3.57
N LEU A 76 -34.45 9.33 3.48
CA LEU A 76 -35.13 10.57 3.76
C LEU A 76 -35.34 11.35 2.46
N THR A 77 -36.56 11.78 2.18
CA THR A 77 -36.89 12.67 1.05
C THR A 77 -37.15 14.09 1.55
N LEU A 78 -36.43 15.03 1.02
CA LEU A 78 -36.54 16.46 1.31
C LEU A 78 -37.18 17.17 0.11
N ARG A 79 -38.13 18.06 0.34
CA ARG A 79 -38.77 18.90 -0.67
C ARG A 79 -38.43 20.34 -0.41
N GLU A 80 -37.96 21.07 -1.42
CA GLU A 80 -37.56 22.46 -1.30
C GLU A 80 -38.71 23.39 -0.89
N GLN A 81 -39.95 23.03 -1.25
CA GLN A 81 -41.15 23.73 -0.83
C GLN A 81 -41.39 23.70 0.69
N ASP A 82 -40.85 22.66 1.37
CA ASP A 82 -41.03 22.42 2.80
C ASP A 82 -39.86 22.98 3.62
N PHE A 83 -38.85 23.60 2.96
CA PHE A 83 -37.71 24.19 3.64
C PHE A 83 -38.13 25.39 4.47
N SER A 84 -37.64 25.47 5.70
CA SER A 84 -37.89 26.58 6.61
C SER A 84 -37.34 27.90 6.06
N ARG A 85 -36.28 27.85 5.26
CA ARG A 85 -35.55 28.99 4.68
C ARG A 85 -35.10 30.03 5.69
N THR A 86 -35.00 29.62 6.97
CA THR A 86 -34.51 30.50 8.03
C THR A 86 -33.03 30.82 7.78
N PRO A 87 -32.65 32.11 7.67
CA PRO A 87 -31.26 32.50 7.45
C PRO A 87 -30.36 32.08 8.61
N ARG A 88 -29.19 31.50 8.29
CA ARG A 88 -28.15 31.10 9.22
C ARG A 88 -26.81 31.62 8.74
N THR A 89 -26.08 32.28 9.66
CA THR A 89 -24.68 32.63 9.39
C THR A 89 -23.82 31.37 9.42
N THR A 90 -23.02 31.19 8.38
CA THR A 90 -22.07 30.08 8.26
C THR A 90 -20.85 30.53 7.47
N GLY A 91 -19.92 29.63 7.19
CA GLY A 91 -18.75 29.95 6.39
C GLY A 91 -18.09 28.70 5.80
N VAL A 92 -17.23 28.92 4.84
CA VAL A 92 -16.31 27.89 4.31
C VAL A 92 -14.90 28.47 4.34
N TRP A 93 -14.05 27.95 5.18
CA TRP A 93 -12.70 28.46 5.47
C TRP A 93 -12.73 29.89 6.03
N ARG A 94 -12.30 30.87 5.23
CA ARG A 94 -12.24 32.28 5.61
C ARG A 94 -13.44 33.07 5.11
N ASP A 95 -14.29 32.49 4.28
CA ASP A 95 -15.49 33.13 3.77
C ASP A 95 -16.61 33.00 4.81
N SER A 96 -17.29 34.12 5.13
CA SER A 96 -18.49 34.13 5.96
C SER A 96 -19.65 34.64 5.11
N PHE A 97 -20.78 33.97 5.18
CA PHE A 97 -21.97 34.29 4.39
C PHE A 97 -23.24 33.74 5.05
N THR A 98 -24.40 34.07 4.48
CA THR A 98 -25.68 33.55 4.93
C THR A 98 -26.10 32.37 4.04
N ALA A 99 -26.59 31.28 4.66
CA ALA A 99 -27.27 30.18 3.98
C ALA A 99 -28.63 29.92 4.65
N LEU A 100 -29.49 29.18 3.97
CA LEU A 100 -30.86 28.94 4.39
C LEU A 100 -30.97 27.57 5.05
N HIS A 101 -31.64 27.49 6.19
CA HIS A 101 -31.93 26.22 6.84
C HIS A 101 -32.94 25.43 6.00
N THR A 102 -32.73 24.12 5.86
CA THR A 102 -33.64 23.22 5.15
C THR A 102 -34.81 22.80 6.03
N ASP A 103 -34.73 21.62 6.60
CA ASP A 103 -35.80 20.98 7.33
C ASP A 103 -35.29 20.25 8.56
N ILE A 104 -36.08 20.25 9.66
CA ILE A 104 -35.72 19.62 10.92
C ILE A 104 -35.56 18.08 10.77
N SER A 105 -36.27 17.47 9.84
CA SER A 105 -36.11 16.03 9.57
C SER A 105 -34.72 15.71 8.99
N ALA A 106 -34.17 16.60 8.16
CA ALA A 106 -32.78 16.51 7.69
C ALA A 106 -31.78 16.62 8.83
N ASP A 107 -32.01 17.57 9.73
CA ASP A 107 -31.15 17.77 10.90
C ASP A 107 -31.12 16.52 11.79
N LEU A 108 -32.28 15.97 12.13
CA LEU A 108 -32.40 14.78 12.94
C LEU A 108 -31.76 13.54 12.27
N TRP A 109 -31.97 13.39 10.97
CA TRP A 109 -31.39 12.27 10.21
C TRP A 109 -29.88 12.38 10.12
N LEU A 110 -29.34 13.55 9.76
CA LEU A 110 -27.90 13.79 9.65
C LEU A 110 -27.20 13.80 11.01
N SER A 111 -27.87 14.24 12.08
CA SER A 111 -27.33 14.16 13.44
C SER A 111 -27.07 12.70 13.87
N LYS A 112 -27.93 11.77 13.48
CA LYS A 112 -27.69 10.34 13.70
C LYS A 112 -26.48 9.83 12.93
N VAL A 113 -26.26 10.30 11.68
CA VAL A 113 -25.08 9.94 10.88
C VAL A 113 -23.81 10.57 11.47
N ALA A 114 -23.87 11.85 11.82
CA ALA A 114 -22.72 12.59 12.36
C ALA A 114 -22.32 12.14 13.79
N GLY A 115 -23.28 11.62 14.57
CA GLY A 115 -23.08 11.28 15.98
C GLY A 115 -23.12 12.50 16.90
N GLU A 116 -23.48 13.67 16.40
CA GLU A 116 -23.65 14.93 17.15
C GLU A 116 -24.74 15.79 16.51
N PRO A 117 -25.30 16.78 17.23
CA PRO A 117 -26.30 17.68 16.66
C PRO A 117 -25.73 18.47 15.47
N VAL A 118 -26.42 18.39 14.32
CA VAL A 118 -26.08 19.12 13.10
C VAL A 118 -27.33 19.60 12.40
N ALA A 119 -27.19 20.55 11.49
CA ALA A 119 -28.23 21.04 10.61
C ALA A 119 -27.80 21.02 9.15
N LEU A 120 -28.76 20.88 8.23
CA LEU A 120 -28.51 20.95 6.79
C LEU A 120 -28.85 22.37 6.29
N LEU A 121 -27.89 23.03 5.68
CA LEU A 121 -28.07 24.33 5.06
C LEU A 121 -28.08 24.21 3.53
N TRP A 122 -28.83 25.10 2.89
CA TRP A 122 -28.99 25.27 1.45
C TRP A 122 -28.60 26.68 1.02
N LEU A 123 -27.94 26.81 -0.12
CA LEU A 123 -27.51 28.11 -0.66
C LEU A 123 -28.65 28.97 -1.29
N GLY A 124 -29.87 28.44 -1.34
CA GLY A 124 -30.94 29.06 -2.11
C GLY A 124 -30.78 28.82 -3.61
N GLU A 125 -31.44 29.62 -4.40
CA GLU A 125 -31.45 29.55 -5.86
C GLU A 125 -30.07 29.94 -6.45
N GLN A 126 -29.39 30.94 -5.84
CA GLN A 126 -28.08 31.44 -6.26
C GLN A 126 -27.16 31.61 -5.04
N SER A 127 -25.86 31.40 -5.23
CA SER A 127 -24.88 31.63 -4.16
C SER A 127 -24.44 33.09 -4.07
N ASP A 128 -24.34 33.61 -2.85
CA ASP A 128 -23.74 34.91 -2.57
C ASP A 128 -22.22 34.88 -2.44
N ARG A 129 -21.60 33.70 -2.55
CA ARG A 129 -20.15 33.54 -2.45
C ARG A 129 -19.43 33.88 -3.75
N PHE A 130 -19.11 35.15 -3.93
CA PHE A 130 -18.28 35.60 -5.05
C PHE A 130 -16.79 35.54 -4.69
N ARG A 131 -16.00 34.92 -5.58
CA ARG A 131 -14.56 34.80 -5.42
C ARG A 131 -13.82 35.71 -6.38
N GLU A 132 -13.43 36.90 -5.90
CA GLU A 132 -12.76 37.92 -6.70
C GLU A 132 -11.56 37.42 -7.50
N LYS A 133 -10.73 36.52 -6.91
CA LYS A 133 -9.53 35.95 -7.56
C LYS A 133 -9.81 35.17 -8.84
N ILE A 134 -11.00 34.63 -8.99
CA ILE A 134 -11.41 33.82 -10.14
C ILE A 134 -12.60 34.42 -10.89
N GLY A 135 -13.11 35.57 -10.42
CA GLY A 135 -14.16 36.36 -11.06
C GLY A 135 -15.51 35.64 -11.17
N THR A 136 -15.80 34.66 -10.27
CA THR A 136 -17.03 33.88 -10.37
C THR A 136 -17.61 33.53 -9.00
N ARG A 137 -18.89 33.18 -8.99
CA ARG A 137 -19.54 32.59 -7.82
C ARG A 137 -19.16 31.15 -7.62
N VAL A 138 -19.19 30.67 -6.39
CA VAL A 138 -18.96 29.27 -6.03
C VAL A 138 -20.04 28.78 -5.07
N SER A 139 -20.37 27.53 -5.18
CA SER A 139 -21.25 26.82 -4.24
C SER A 139 -20.58 26.64 -2.86
N PHE A 140 -20.95 25.62 -2.06
CA PHE A 140 -20.20 25.23 -0.86
C PHE A 140 -18.86 24.52 -1.18
N ALA A 141 -18.41 24.56 -2.45
CA ALA A 141 -17.09 24.08 -2.83
C ALA A 141 -15.97 24.78 -2.05
N ASP A 142 -14.81 24.14 -1.87
CA ASP A 142 -13.71 24.70 -1.06
C ASP A 142 -13.15 26.00 -1.65
N GLY A 143 -12.93 26.08 -2.95
CA GLY A 143 -12.37 27.29 -3.55
C GLY A 143 -12.62 27.47 -5.04
N TYR A 144 -12.97 26.40 -5.75
CA TYR A 144 -13.21 26.40 -7.19
C TYR A 144 -14.47 25.62 -7.54
N PRO A 145 -15.19 26.00 -8.61
CA PRO A 145 -16.44 25.36 -8.98
C PRO A 145 -16.29 23.89 -9.38
N LEU A 146 -15.20 23.55 -10.10
CA LEU A 146 -15.02 22.25 -10.73
C LEU A 146 -13.60 21.71 -10.54
N LEU A 147 -13.50 20.40 -10.54
CA LEU A 147 -12.24 19.66 -10.51
C LEU A 147 -12.22 18.65 -11.66
N LEU A 148 -11.13 18.65 -12.45
CA LEU A 148 -10.84 17.68 -13.48
C LEU A 148 -9.59 16.87 -13.11
N ILE A 149 -9.66 15.55 -13.31
CA ILE A 149 -8.52 14.63 -13.19
C ILE A 149 -8.58 13.67 -14.37
N SER A 150 -7.43 13.32 -14.95
CA SER A 150 -7.39 12.27 -15.96
C SER A 150 -7.27 10.87 -15.34
N GLN A 151 -7.89 9.88 -15.98
CA GLN A 151 -7.77 8.48 -15.56
C GLN A 151 -6.31 8.02 -15.61
N SER A 152 -5.57 8.43 -16.63
CA SER A 152 -4.14 8.09 -16.76
C SER A 152 -3.28 8.64 -15.61
N SER A 153 -3.65 9.79 -15.02
CA SER A 153 -2.99 10.32 -13.82
C SER A 153 -3.29 9.48 -12.58
N LEU A 154 -4.52 8.98 -12.45
CA LEU A 154 -4.88 8.03 -11.39
C LEU A 154 -4.16 6.68 -11.58
N ASP A 155 -4.05 6.20 -12.81
CA ASP A 155 -3.33 4.95 -13.12
C ASP A 155 -1.84 5.09 -12.79
N ASP A 156 -1.21 6.22 -13.12
CA ASP A 156 0.19 6.52 -12.72
C ASP A 156 0.36 6.52 -11.19
N LEU A 157 -0.58 7.13 -10.45
CA LEU A 157 -0.57 7.08 -8.99
C LEU A 157 -0.69 5.64 -8.49
N ASN A 158 -1.59 4.84 -9.06
CA ASN A 158 -1.79 3.44 -8.69
C ASN A 158 -0.56 2.57 -8.99
N LEU A 159 0.22 2.90 -10.01
CA LEU A 159 1.51 2.23 -10.26
C LEU A 159 2.58 2.56 -9.20
N ARG A 160 2.46 3.68 -8.50
CA ARG A 160 3.42 4.10 -7.45
C ARG A 160 2.98 3.72 -6.05
N SER A 161 1.68 3.73 -5.79
CA SER A 161 1.11 3.51 -4.46
C SER A 161 1.08 2.03 -4.08
N ASP A 162 1.17 1.78 -2.78
CA ASP A 162 1.02 0.46 -2.18
C ASP A 162 -0.45 0.11 -1.90
N ALA A 163 -1.37 1.03 -2.15
CA ALA A 163 -2.81 0.84 -2.11
C ALA A 163 -3.43 1.09 -3.49
N LEU A 164 -4.62 0.54 -3.72
CA LEU A 164 -5.42 0.82 -4.92
C LEU A 164 -6.37 1.97 -4.64
N HIS A 165 -6.32 3.00 -5.49
CA HIS A 165 -7.11 4.22 -5.35
C HIS A 165 -8.17 4.34 -6.43
N GLN A 166 -9.30 4.93 -6.05
CA GLN A 166 -10.42 5.20 -6.92
C GLN A 166 -10.62 6.71 -7.12
N MET A 167 -11.14 7.11 -8.27
CA MET A 167 -11.38 8.51 -8.61
C MET A 167 -12.29 9.21 -7.60
N SER A 168 -13.24 8.48 -7.00
CA SER A 168 -14.16 8.98 -5.98
C SER A 168 -13.48 9.55 -4.73
N GLN A 169 -12.29 9.06 -4.36
CA GLN A 169 -11.51 9.58 -3.21
C GLN A 169 -11.07 11.04 -3.43
N PHE A 170 -10.90 11.44 -4.68
CA PHE A 170 -10.48 12.81 -5.06
C PHE A 170 -11.65 13.76 -5.26
N ARG A 171 -12.90 13.24 -5.28
CA ARG A 171 -14.13 14.03 -5.45
C ARG A 171 -14.10 14.89 -6.72
N THR A 172 -13.57 14.32 -7.79
CA THR A 172 -13.50 14.98 -9.09
C THR A 172 -14.88 15.12 -9.72
N ASN A 173 -15.14 16.23 -10.40
CA ASN A 173 -16.37 16.45 -11.16
C ASN A 173 -16.26 15.88 -12.58
N LEU A 174 -15.11 16.06 -13.22
CA LEU A 174 -14.88 15.69 -14.61
C LEU A 174 -13.67 14.73 -14.70
N VAL A 175 -13.87 13.57 -15.27
CA VAL A 175 -12.79 12.61 -15.50
C VAL A 175 -12.43 12.60 -16.98
N ALA A 176 -11.17 12.86 -17.31
CA ALA A 176 -10.67 12.80 -18.68
C ALA A 176 -10.00 11.44 -18.95
N THR A 177 -10.13 10.95 -20.19
CA THR A 177 -9.40 9.78 -20.71
C THR A 177 -8.71 10.11 -22.02
N GLY A 178 -7.91 9.18 -22.56
CA GLY A 178 -7.18 9.39 -23.83
C GLY A 178 -6.01 10.37 -23.70
N THR A 179 -5.50 10.59 -22.50
CA THR A 179 -4.37 11.47 -22.17
C THR A 179 -3.14 10.66 -21.75
N ARG A 180 -1.98 11.30 -21.76
CA ARG A 180 -0.83 10.85 -20.97
C ARG A 180 -1.03 11.21 -19.49
N PRO A 181 -0.35 10.51 -18.56
CA PRO A 181 -0.38 10.89 -17.14
C PRO A 181 0.02 12.35 -16.95
N PHE A 182 -0.81 13.09 -16.20
CA PHE A 182 -0.61 14.51 -15.87
C PHE A 182 -0.60 15.46 -17.07
N GLU A 183 -1.14 15.06 -18.21
CA GLU A 183 -1.24 15.93 -19.38
C GLU A 183 -2.11 17.16 -19.09
N GLU A 184 -3.13 16.99 -18.24
CA GLU A 184 -3.99 18.06 -17.75
C GLU A 184 -3.25 19.18 -17.00
N ASP A 185 -2.03 18.93 -16.52
CA ASP A 185 -1.18 19.95 -15.88
C ASP A 185 -0.69 21.03 -16.84
N SER A 186 -0.70 20.74 -18.14
CA SER A 186 -0.29 21.66 -19.19
C SER A 186 -1.44 22.48 -19.79
N TRP A 187 -2.68 22.12 -19.49
CA TRP A 187 -3.85 22.80 -20.07
C TRP A 187 -4.09 24.16 -19.45
N VAL A 188 -4.43 25.14 -20.26
CA VAL A 188 -4.78 26.50 -19.85
C VAL A 188 -6.25 26.79 -20.15
N ARG A 189 -6.70 26.40 -21.36
CA ARG A 189 -8.09 26.52 -21.77
C ARG A 189 -8.53 25.30 -22.56
N ILE A 190 -9.70 24.77 -22.20
CA ILE A 190 -10.30 23.60 -22.84
C ILE A 190 -11.76 23.86 -23.20
N ARG A 191 -12.29 23.10 -24.16
CA ARG A 191 -13.71 23.08 -24.51
C ARG A 191 -14.26 21.67 -24.42
N ILE A 192 -15.43 21.52 -23.82
CA ILE A 192 -16.19 20.28 -23.76
C ILE A 192 -17.60 20.57 -24.22
N GLY A 193 -18.04 20.01 -25.35
CA GLY A 193 -19.32 20.38 -25.96
C GLY A 193 -19.39 21.89 -26.23
N GLU A 194 -20.38 22.55 -25.65
CA GLU A 194 -20.63 24.00 -25.83
C GLU A 194 -19.84 24.85 -24.83
N VAL A 195 -19.22 24.25 -23.82
CA VAL A 195 -18.64 24.98 -22.67
C VAL A 195 -17.13 25.09 -22.78
N GLU A 196 -16.63 26.31 -22.70
CA GLU A 196 -15.22 26.60 -22.51
C GLU A 196 -14.88 26.74 -21.02
N PHE A 197 -13.72 26.22 -20.64
CA PHE A 197 -13.22 26.29 -19.26
C PHE A 197 -11.81 26.87 -19.25
N SER A 198 -11.56 27.73 -18.28
CA SER A 198 -10.23 28.10 -17.86
C SER A 198 -9.71 27.09 -16.84
N VAL A 199 -8.50 26.59 -17.04
CA VAL A 199 -7.79 25.76 -16.08
C VAL A 199 -7.06 26.69 -15.11
N ALA A 200 -7.66 26.89 -13.94
CA ALA A 200 -7.28 27.99 -13.05
C ALA A 200 -5.99 27.73 -12.27
N LYS A 201 -5.85 26.53 -11.73
CA LYS A 201 -4.63 26.08 -11.03
C LYS A 201 -4.68 24.60 -10.65
N PRO A 202 -3.53 23.97 -10.32
CA PRO A 202 -3.50 22.64 -9.70
C PRO A 202 -4.32 22.58 -8.41
N CYS A 203 -4.98 21.45 -8.17
CA CYS A 203 -5.80 21.24 -6.97
C CYS A 203 -4.93 20.67 -5.83
N SER A 204 -4.81 21.44 -4.74
CA SER A 204 -4.12 20.95 -3.54
C SER A 204 -4.95 19.88 -2.81
N ARG A 205 -4.30 18.83 -2.35
CA ARG A 205 -4.92 17.66 -1.73
C ARG A 205 -4.68 17.63 -0.22
N CYS A 206 -5.65 17.13 0.50
CA CYS A 206 -5.60 17.06 1.95
C CYS A 206 -5.97 15.66 2.45
N ILE A 207 -5.91 15.46 3.76
CA ILE A 207 -6.18 14.17 4.43
C ILE A 207 -7.52 13.53 4.03
N MET A 208 -8.50 14.29 3.58
CA MET A 208 -9.81 13.75 3.17
C MET A 208 -9.68 12.74 2.01
N THR A 209 -8.65 12.85 1.16
CA THR A 209 -8.42 11.89 0.08
C THR A 209 -7.98 10.53 0.59
N THR A 210 -7.58 10.43 1.84
CA THR A 210 -7.16 9.16 2.47
C THR A 210 -8.31 8.38 3.08
N VAL A 211 -9.55 8.87 3.02
CA VAL A 211 -10.72 8.06 3.36
C VAL A 211 -10.89 7.00 2.29
N GLU A 212 -10.90 5.74 2.70
CA GLU A 212 -11.04 4.59 1.81
C GLU A 212 -12.42 4.62 1.12
N ALA A 213 -12.44 4.41 -0.19
CA ALA A 213 -13.65 4.54 -0.99
C ALA A 213 -14.79 3.65 -0.46
N GLY A 214 -15.98 4.25 -0.30
CA GLY A 214 -17.17 3.54 0.21
C GLY A 214 -17.14 3.23 1.71
N THR A 215 -16.19 3.76 2.46
CA THR A 215 -16.06 3.55 3.91
C THR A 215 -16.05 4.89 4.68
N ASP A 216 -15.99 4.79 6.00
CA ASP A 216 -15.78 5.88 6.93
C ASP A 216 -14.37 5.84 7.58
N ARG A 217 -13.45 5.08 7.01
CA ARG A 217 -12.12 4.85 7.57
C ARG A 217 -11.05 5.57 6.77
N PHE A 218 -10.14 6.21 7.49
CA PHE A 218 -8.92 6.70 6.89
C PHE A 218 -7.95 5.54 6.63
N ASN A 219 -7.27 5.57 5.48
CA ASN A 219 -6.21 4.63 5.20
C ASN A 219 -5.09 4.76 6.24
N ALA A 220 -4.69 3.64 6.85
CA ALA A 220 -3.71 3.59 7.93
C ALA A 220 -2.32 4.14 7.53
N LEU A 221 -1.96 4.02 6.25
CA LEU A 221 -0.70 4.53 5.69
C LEU A 221 -0.85 5.93 5.07
N LYS A 222 -2.01 6.59 5.27
CA LYS A 222 -2.33 7.90 4.69
C LYS A 222 -2.26 7.95 3.16
N GLU A 223 -2.45 6.80 2.52
CA GLU A 223 -2.53 6.73 1.06
C GLU A 223 -3.88 7.28 0.55
N PRO A 224 -3.95 7.94 -0.61
CA PRO A 224 -2.88 8.21 -1.60
C PRO A 224 -1.98 9.42 -1.28
N LEU A 225 -2.28 10.16 -0.21
CA LEU A 225 -1.57 11.41 0.09
C LEU A 225 -0.08 11.18 0.37
N ALA A 226 0.27 10.07 1.05
CA ALA A 226 1.64 9.69 1.33
C ALA A 226 2.46 9.48 0.04
N THR A 227 1.93 8.73 -0.91
CA THR A 227 2.58 8.54 -2.22
C THR A 227 2.65 9.85 -3.02
N LEU A 228 1.55 10.61 -3.12
CA LEU A 228 1.53 11.91 -3.81
C LEU A 228 2.55 12.89 -3.24
N THR A 229 2.75 12.92 -1.92
CA THR A 229 3.74 13.79 -1.27
C THR A 229 5.15 13.55 -1.79
N ARG A 230 5.49 12.34 -2.20
CA ARG A 230 6.83 11.99 -2.68
C ARG A 230 7.15 12.60 -4.05
N TYR A 231 6.16 12.82 -4.93
CA TYR A 231 6.43 13.24 -6.31
C TYR A 231 5.50 14.35 -6.86
N ARG A 232 4.51 14.81 -6.06
CA ARG A 232 3.56 15.86 -6.46
C ARG A 232 3.52 17.02 -5.44
N ARG A 233 4.53 17.13 -4.59
CA ARG A 233 4.65 18.23 -3.63
C ARG A 233 5.25 19.46 -4.29
N GLY A 234 4.56 20.59 -4.22
CA GLY A 234 5.04 21.89 -4.69
C GLY A 234 6.06 22.55 -3.74
N GLU A 235 6.68 23.60 -4.21
CA GLU A 235 7.61 24.41 -3.40
C GLU A 235 6.94 25.08 -2.21
N ASP A 236 5.64 25.36 -2.31
CA ASP A 236 4.79 25.89 -1.24
C ASP A 236 4.42 24.85 -0.16
N GLY A 237 4.84 23.61 -0.36
CA GLY A 237 4.60 22.49 0.56
C GLY A 237 3.27 21.76 0.34
N ASP A 238 2.38 22.28 -0.50
CA ASP A 238 1.13 21.63 -0.86
C ASP A 238 1.35 20.46 -1.80
N VAL A 239 0.47 19.47 -1.74
CA VAL A 239 0.48 18.29 -2.59
C VAL A 239 -0.60 18.41 -3.65
N TYR A 240 -0.25 18.28 -4.92
CA TYR A 240 -1.14 18.58 -6.04
C TYR A 240 -1.54 17.35 -6.86
N PHE A 241 -2.86 17.25 -7.16
CA PHE A 241 -3.38 16.20 -8.02
C PHE A 241 -4.70 16.65 -8.67
N GLY A 242 -4.70 16.75 -10.01
CA GLY A 242 -5.81 17.29 -10.82
C GLY A 242 -5.85 18.82 -10.90
N GLN A 243 -6.77 19.34 -11.71
CA GLN A 243 -6.86 20.75 -12.08
C GLN A 243 -8.21 21.34 -11.70
N ASN A 244 -8.18 22.50 -11.06
CA ASN A 244 -9.37 23.29 -10.81
C ASN A 244 -9.80 24.05 -12.07
N LEU A 245 -11.09 24.00 -12.40
CA LEU A 245 -11.65 24.66 -13.57
C LEU A 245 -12.66 25.74 -13.19
N VAL A 246 -12.75 26.74 -14.05
CA VAL A 246 -13.79 27.79 -14.04
C VAL A 246 -14.43 27.79 -15.42
N ALA A 247 -15.75 27.73 -15.50
CA ALA A 247 -16.49 27.84 -16.75
C ALA A 247 -16.45 29.30 -17.25
N LEU A 248 -16.22 29.49 -18.54
CA LEU A 248 -16.22 30.81 -19.20
C LEU A 248 -17.58 31.14 -19.81
N ASN A 249 -18.42 30.15 -20.00
CA ASN A 249 -19.82 30.29 -20.43
C ASN A 249 -20.65 29.14 -19.84
N GLU A 250 -21.95 29.30 -19.84
CA GLU A 250 -22.90 28.25 -19.47
C GLU A 250 -23.24 27.37 -20.67
N GLY A 251 -23.65 26.13 -20.41
CA GLY A 251 -24.06 25.17 -21.45
C GLY A 251 -24.17 23.76 -20.93
N TRP A 252 -24.31 22.81 -21.84
CA TRP A 252 -24.38 21.40 -21.53
C TRP A 252 -23.09 20.66 -21.88
N ILE A 253 -22.73 19.72 -21.03
CA ILE A 253 -21.64 18.77 -21.27
C ILE A 253 -22.20 17.36 -21.12
N GLU A 254 -21.62 16.41 -21.86
CA GLU A 254 -22.06 15.02 -21.89
C GLU A 254 -20.86 14.08 -21.82
N ALA A 255 -20.98 13.00 -21.03
CA ALA A 255 -19.95 11.96 -20.99
C ALA A 255 -19.77 11.33 -22.40
N GLY A 256 -18.53 11.07 -22.79
CA GLY A 256 -18.16 10.65 -24.15
C GLY A 256 -17.81 11.82 -25.08
N SER A 257 -18.06 13.08 -24.69
CA SER A 257 -17.67 14.24 -25.51
C SER A 257 -16.14 14.38 -25.60
N GLU A 258 -15.67 14.86 -26.74
CA GLU A 258 -14.26 15.25 -26.92
C GLU A 258 -13.90 16.43 -26.01
N ILE A 259 -12.70 16.40 -25.44
CA ILE A 259 -12.08 17.54 -24.76
C ILE A 259 -11.12 18.21 -25.75
N GLU A 260 -11.53 19.33 -26.32
CA GLU A 260 -10.68 20.14 -27.19
C GLU A 260 -9.75 21.00 -26.34
N VAL A 261 -8.45 20.79 -26.46
CA VAL A 261 -7.43 21.59 -25.78
C VAL A 261 -7.12 22.82 -26.62
N LEU A 262 -7.65 23.99 -26.19
CA LEU A 262 -7.55 25.25 -26.93
C LEU A 262 -6.22 25.97 -26.69
N GLU A 263 -5.68 25.85 -25.49
CA GLU A 263 -4.45 26.54 -25.08
C GLU A 263 -3.68 25.70 -24.05
N THR A 264 -2.35 25.66 -24.20
CA THR A 264 -1.46 24.97 -23.29
C THR A 264 -0.33 25.87 -22.80
N ALA A 265 0.23 25.55 -21.63
CA ALA A 265 1.44 26.15 -21.08
C ALA A 265 2.41 25.06 -20.62
N ARG A 266 3.59 25.47 -20.21
CA ARG A 266 4.54 24.55 -19.59
C ARG A 266 3.98 24.05 -18.24
N ALA A 267 3.82 22.74 -18.12
CA ALA A 267 3.39 22.13 -16.87
C ALA A 267 4.40 22.38 -15.73
N VAL A 268 3.89 22.46 -14.51
CA VAL A 268 4.74 22.50 -13.30
C VAL A 268 5.47 21.17 -13.18
N VAL A 269 6.78 21.25 -12.98
CA VAL A 269 7.63 20.06 -12.77
C VAL A 269 7.74 19.79 -11.28
N TYR A 270 7.36 18.59 -10.86
CA TYR A 270 7.50 18.12 -9.49
C TYR A 270 8.66 17.12 -9.38
N PRO A 271 9.38 17.06 -8.24
CA PRO A 271 10.39 16.04 -8.00
C PRO A 271 9.78 14.63 -8.08
N ASN A 272 10.36 13.75 -8.91
CA ASN A 272 9.87 12.38 -9.04
C ASN A 272 10.67 11.44 -8.12
N ALA A 273 10.30 11.39 -6.85
CA ALA A 273 10.92 10.53 -5.85
C ALA A 273 10.15 9.23 -5.55
N ALA A 274 8.99 9.01 -6.19
CA ALA A 274 8.22 7.77 -6.05
C ALA A 274 8.36 6.91 -7.32
N PRO A 275 9.17 5.84 -7.30
CA PRO A 275 9.34 4.97 -8.45
C PRO A 275 8.03 4.27 -8.81
N LYS A 276 7.83 4.00 -10.09
CA LYS A 276 6.72 3.18 -10.58
C LYS A 276 7.02 1.71 -10.37
N LYS A 277 6.01 0.95 -9.97
CA LYS A 277 6.03 -0.49 -10.14
C LYS A 277 5.94 -0.81 -11.64
N ARG A 278 6.63 -1.88 -12.04
CA ARG A 278 6.58 -2.37 -13.42
C ARG A 278 5.60 -3.52 -13.53
N GLU A 279 4.96 -3.60 -14.66
CA GLU A 279 4.17 -4.76 -15.04
C GLU A 279 5.09 -5.86 -15.57
N LEU A 280 4.99 -7.05 -14.98
CA LEU A 280 5.73 -8.22 -15.39
C LEU A 280 4.75 -9.26 -15.90
N VAL A 281 5.04 -9.85 -17.06
CA VAL A 281 4.26 -10.95 -17.65
C VAL A 281 4.84 -12.30 -17.21
N CYS A 282 3.98 -13.20 -16.74
CA CYS A 282 4.35 -14.58 -16.45
C CYS A 282 4.58 -15.34 -17.75
N VAL A 283 5.82 -15.77 -18.04
CA VAL A 283 6.19 -16.44 -19.29
C VAL A 283 6.36 -17.94 -19.16
N ALA A 284 6.60 -18.45 -17.94
CA ALA A 284 6.68 -19.87 -17.68
C ALA A 284 6.37 -20.20 -16.21
N ARG A 285 5.98 -21.44 -15.98
CA ARG A 285 5.74 -22.01 -14.64
C ARG A 285 6.35 -23.41 -14.62
N GLU A 286 7.09 -23.72 -13.55
CA GLU A 286 7.80 -24.99 -13.42
C GLU A 286 7.68 -25.53 -11.99
N PRO A 287 7.30 -26.80 -11.79
CA PRO A 287 7.34 -27.41 -10.48
C PRO A 287 8.80 -27.53 -10.00
N LEU A 288 9.08 -27.06 -8.79
CA LEU A 288 10.41 -27.11 -8.19
C LEU A 288 10.52 -28.23 -7.14
N ALA A 289 9.46 -28.46 -6.37
CA ALA A 289 9.27 -29.55 -5.41
C ALA A 289 7.78 -29.65 -5.06
N ARG A 290 7.41 -30.53 -4.13
CA ARG A 290 6.03 -30.62 -3.62
C ARG A 290 5.60 -29.29 -3.03
N ASP A 291 4.47 -28.74 -3.52
CA ASP A 291 3.92 -27.43 -3.13
C ASP A 291 4.87 -26.23 -3.34
N LEU A 292 5.93 -26.38 -4.10
CA LEU A 292 6.88 -25.33 -4.45
C LEU A 292 6.98 -25.22 -5.97
N GLU A 293 6.67 -24.06 -6.52
CA GLU A 293 6.62 -23.79 -7.97
C GLU A 293 7.42 -22.53 -8.29
N THR A 294 8.14 -22.54 -9.39
CA THR A 294 8.87 -21.39 -9.93
C THR A 294 8.03 -20.71 -11.01
N PHE A 295 7.89 -19.40 -10.89
CA PHE A 295 7.24 -18.53 -11.86
C PHE A 295 8.30 -17.65 -12.50
N TRP A 296 8.33 -17.64 -13.83
CA TRP A 296 9.25 -16.84 -14.63
C TRP A 296 8.55 -15.63 -15.20
N PHE A 297 9.20 -14.48 -15.15
CA PHE A 297 8.66 -13.20 -15.57
C PHE A 297 9.60 -12.47 -16.51
N GLU A 298 9.01 -11.79 -17.49
CA GLU A 298 9.64 -10.79 -18.35
C GLU A 298 8.94 -9.44 -18.15
N ALA A 299 9.60 -8.36 -18.56
CA ALA A 299 8.96 -7.04 -18.54
C ALA A 299 7.84 -6.98 -19.60
N ALA A 300 6.62 -6.55 -19.22
CA ALA A 300 5.51 -6.44 -20.15
C ALA A 300 5.71 -5.36 -21.22
N ASP A 301 6.52 -4.35 -20.92
CA ASP A 301 6.89 -3.25 -21.83
C ASP A 301 8.08 -3.58 -22.76
N GLY A 302 8.72 -4.74 -22.60
CA GLY A 302 9.90 -5.17 -23.35
C GLY A 302 11.20 -4.45 -22.99
N GLU A 303 11.17 -3.50 -22.04
CA GLU A 303 12.36 -2.80 -21.58
C GLU A 303 13.19 -3.70 -20.64
N PRO A 304 14.52 -3.50 -20.54
CA PRO A 304 15.37 -4.28 -19.65
C PRO A 304 14.86 -4.28 -18.20
N LEU A 305 14.93 -5.43 -17.56
CA LEU A 305 14.63 -5.55 -16.12
C LEU A 305 15.73 -4.89 -15.30
N PRO A 306 15.41 -4.25 -14.14
CA PRO A 306 16.41 -3.72 -13.23
C PRO A 306 17.39 -4.78 -12.74
N ASP A 307 18.67 -4.42 -12.64
CA ASP A 307 19.69 -5.28 -12.04
C ASP A 307 19.38 -5.59 -10.58
N TYR A 308 19.89 -6.73 -10.10
CA TYR A 308 19.78 -7.13 -8.70
C TYR A 308 20.99 -7.94 -8.25
N LEU A 309 21.14 -8.10 -6.94
CA LEU A 309 22.20 -8.93 -6.35
C LEU A 309 21.64 -10.32 -5.98
N PRO A 310 22.42 -11.42 -6.16
CA PRO A 310 21.95 -12.77 -5.87
C PRO A 310 21.52 -12.92 -4.42
N GLY A 311 20.28 -13.33 -4.17
CA GLY A 311 19.65 -13.40 -2.85
C GLY A 311 18.65 -12.30 -2.55
N GLN A 312 18.63 -11.19 -3.30
CA GLN A 312 17.63 -10.14 -3.14
C GLN A 312 16.21 -10.63 -3.49
N HIS A 313 15.22 -9.90 -3.00
CA HIS A 313 13.81 -10.19 -3.22
C HIS A 313 13.13 -9.18 -4.13
N LEU A 314 12.08 -9.63 -4.80
CA LEU A 314 11.18 -8.86 -5.63
C LEU A 314 9.88 -8.57 -4.83
N PRO A 315 9.58 -7.30 -4.50
CA PRO A 315 8.28 -6.94 -3.97
C PRO A 315 7.23 -6.99 -5.09
N ILE A 316 6.26 -7.89 -4.99
CA ILE A 316 5.14 -7.98 -5.93
C ILE A 316 3.86 -7.44 -5.32
N SER A 317 2.98 -6.93 -6.17
CA SER A 317 1.65 -6.42 -5.82
C SER A 317 0.59 -7.11 -6.67
N LEU A 318 -0.48 -7.56 -6.03
CA LEU A 318 -1.64 -8.18 -6.68
C LEU A 318 -2.91 -7.50 -6.25
N ASP A 319 -3.79 -7.21 -7.20
CA ASP A 319 -5.11 -6.65 -6.91
C ASP A 319 -6.13 -7.80 -6.83
N ILE A 320 -6.47 -8.18 -5.59
CA ILE A 320 -7.37 -9.30 -5.31
C ILE A 320 -8.65 -8.78 -4.68
N LYS A 321 -9.78 -8.93 -5.38
CA LYS A 321 -11.11 -8.47 -4.93
C LYS A 321 -11.14 -6.98 -4.55
N GLY A 322 -10.46 -6.13 -5.33
CA GLY A 322 -10.42 -4.68 -5.11
C GLY A 322 -9.46 -4.22 -4.01
N GLU A 323 -8.69 -5.12 -3.43
CA GLU A 323 -7.65 -4.82 -2.44
C GLU A 323 -6.27 -5.11 -3.03
N ARG A 324 -5.34 -4.18 -2.89
CA ARG A 324 -3.95 -4.38 -3.27
C ARG A 324 -3.20 -5.08 -2.16
N LEU A 325 -2.68 -6.27 -2.45
CA LEU A 325 -1.88 -7.08 -1.55
C LEU A 325 -0.44 -7.13 -2.02
N GLN A 326 0.49 -7.06 -1.08
CA GLN A 326 1.91 -7.12 -1.38
C GLN A 326 2.60 -8.27 -0.66
N ARG A 327 3.59 -8.86 -1.34
CA ARG A 327 4.54 -9.82 -0.75
C ARG A 327 5.90 -9.65 -1.40
N ARG A 328 6.91 -10.02 -0.64
CA ARG A 328 8.30 -10.10 -1.10
C ARG A 328 8.63 -11.55 -1.34
N TYR A 329 9.13 -11.86 -2.51
CA TYR A 329 9.63 -13.19 -2.86
C TYR A 329 11.06 -13.07 -3.34
N THR A 330 11.96 -13.93 -2.83
CA THR A 330 13.34 -13.96 -3.29
C THR A 330 13.40 -14.27 -4.77
N LEU A 331 14.21 -13.52 -5.50
CA LEU A 331 14.56 -13.82 -6.88
C LEU A 331 15.42 -15.09 -6.87
N SER A 332 14.89 -16.18 -7.39
CA SER A 332 15.57 -17.47 -7.45
C SER A 332 16.41 -17.66 -8.71
N SER A 333 16.24 -16.80 -9.73
CA SER A 333 17.13 -16.71 -10.90
C SER A 333 18.51 -16.13 -10.56
N SER A 334 19.42 -16.18 -11.52
CA SER A 334 20.68 -15.45 -11.47
C SER A 334 20.51 -14.06 -12.10
N PRO A 335 21.08 -12.99 -11.52
CA PRO A 335 21.12 -11.68 -12.17
C PRO A 335 21.98 -11.64 -13.44
N ASP A 336 22.86 -12.65 -13.64
CA ASP A 336 23.68 -12.78 -14.85
C ASP A 336 22.85 -13.29 -16.06
N LEU A 337 21.55 -13.55 -15.87
CA LEU A 337 20.55 -13.82 -16.91
C LEU A 337 19.47 -12.72 -16.85
N PRO A 338 19.78 -11.51 -17.35
CA PRO A 338 19.01 -10.30 -17.09
C PRO A 338 17.64 -10.23 -17.79
N GLU A 339 17.38 -11.10 -18.77
CA GLU A 339 16.12 -11.07 -19.54
C GLU A 339 14.91 -11.49 -18.70
N ARG A 340 15.13 -12.27 -17.64
CA ARG A 340 14.06 -12.89 -16.86
C ARG A 340 14.30 -12.84 -15.38
N TYR A 341 13.25 -12.57 -14.64
CA TYR A 341 13.19 -12.84 -13.20
C TYR A 341 12.51 -14.18 -12.93
N SER A 342 12.93 -14.89 -11.89
CA SER A 342 12.12 -15.97 -11.34
C SER A 342 11.91 -15.82 -9.83
N ILE A 343 10.71 -16.16 -9.38
CA ILE A 343 10.41 -16.36 -7.97
C ILE A 343 9.94 -17.81 -7.77
N SER A 344 10.41 -18.45 -6.71
CA SER A 344 9.94 -19.79 -6.36
C SER A 344 9.10 -19.71 -5.09
N VAL A 345 7.82 -20.06 -5.21
CA VAL A 345 6.81 -19.80 -4.19
C VAL A 345 6.26 -21.12 -3.65
N LYS A 346 6.31 -21.27 -2.32
CA LYS A 346 5.64 -22.37 -1.64
C LYS A 346 4.17 -22.05 -1.42
N ARG A 347 3.28 -22.96 -1.77
CA ARG A 347 1.84 -22.82 -1.53
C ARG A 347 1.55 -22.98 -0.04
N LEU A 348 0.96 -21.97 0.56
CA LEU A 348 0.51 -21.95 1.95
C LEU A 348 -1.02 -22.06 1.99
N GLY A 349 -1.58 -23.00 2.74
CA GLY A 349 -3.02 -23.28 2.75
C GLY A 349 -3.88 -22.05 3.16
N GLU A 350 -3.43 -21.25 4.12
CA GLU A 350 -4.16 -20.12 4.66
C GLU A 350 -3.71 -18.75 4.08
N GLY A 351 -2.76 -18.74 3.15
CA GLY A 351 -2.28 -17.52 2.50
C GLY A 351 -3.27 -16.95 1.47
N ARG A 352 -3.22 -15.65 1.20
CA ARG A 352 -4.02 -15.03 0.12
C ARG A 352 -3.26 -14.96 -1.19
N ILE A 353 -1.96 -14.66 -1.16
CA ILE A 353 -1.13 -14.44 -2.36
C ILE A 353 -0.55 -15.76 -2.88
N SER A 354 0.08 -16.61 -2.04
CA SER A 354 0.68 -17.84 -2.54
C SER A 354 -0.33 -18.81 -3.16
N PRO A 355 -1.55 -19.04 -2.60
CA PRO A 355 -2.57 -19.81 -3.29
C PRO A 355 -3.05 -19.15 -4.59
N TRP A 356 -3.14 -17.81 -4.63
CA TRP A 356 -3.54 -17.10 -5.85
C TRP A 356 -2.50 -17.32 -6.97
N LEU A 357 -1.20 -17.20 -6.67
CA LEU A 357 -0.13 -17.47 -7.65
C LEU A 357 -0.22 -18.91 -8.19
N HIS A 358 -0.44 -19.90 -7.33
CA HIS A 358 -0.53 -21.29 -7.76
C HIS A 358 -1.79 -21.63 -8.56
N HIS A 359 -2.95 -21.03 -8.22
CA HIS A 359 -4.24 -21.42 -8.79
C HIS A 359 -4.78 -20.46 -9.86
N GLN A 360 -4.42 -19.18 -9.80
CA GLN A 360 -4.98 -18.16 -10.68
C GLN A 360 -3.98 -17.66 -11.73
N LEU A 361 -2.72 -17.39 -11.34
CA LEU A 361 -1.73 -16.85 -12.28
C LEU A 361 -1.43 -17.87 -13.38
N ARG A 362 -1.59 -17.47 -14.62
CA ARG A 362 -1.32 -18.29 -15.81
C ARG A 362 -0.19 -17.66 -16.63
N VAL A 363 0.40 -18.44 -17.52
CA VAL A 363 1.31 -17.92 -18.55
C VAL A 363 0.53 -16.92 -19.41
N GLY A 364 1.07 -15.72 -19.58
CA GLY A 364 0.46 -14.58 -20.24
C GLY A 364 -0.21 -13.57 -19.29
N ASP A 365 -0.51 -13.95 -18.05
CA ASP A 365 -1.03 -13.01 -17.05
C ASP A 365 0.08 -12.09 -16.52
N THR A 366 -0.32 -10.91 -16.05
CA THR A 366 0.60 -9.91 -15.52
C THR A 366 0.45 -9.69 -14.02
N LEU A 367 1.50 -9.18 -13.40
CA LEU A 367 1.50 -8.67 -12.04
C LEU A 367 2.38 -7.42 -11.92
N LEU A 368 2.17 -6.63 -10.88
CA LEU A 368 3.00 -5.46 -10.60
C LEU A 368 4.16 -5.83 -9.69
N ALA A 369 5.37 -5.35 -10.02
CA ALA A 369 6.57 -5.52 -9.19
C ALA A 369 7.29 -4.18 -8.98
N ALA A 370 7.78 -3.97 -7.76
CA ALA A 370 8.72 -2.90 -7.49
C ALA A 370 10.16 -3.33 -7.86
N THR A 371 11.11 -2.41 -7.74
CA THR A 371 12.53 -2.71 -7.95
C THR A 371 12.99 -3.76 -6.92
N PRO A 372 13.84 -4.74 -7.33
CA PRO A 372 14.46 -5.67 -6.40
C PRO A 372 15.17 -4.98 -5.24
N ALA A 373 15.11 -5.57 -4.05
CA ALA A 373 15.64 -4.99 -2.81
C ALA A 373 16.05 -6.08 -1.81
N GLY A 374 16.70 -5.70 -0.72
CA GLY A 374 17.07 -6.55 0.40
C GLY A 374 18.56 -6.58 0.66
N GLU A 375 18.93 -6.76 1.93
CA GLU A 375 20.32 -6.79 2.40
C GLU A 375 20.89 -8.22 2.42
N PHE A 376 20.05 -9.23 2.24
CA PHE A 376 20.46 -10.63 2.18
C PHE A 376 20.88 -10.98 0.76
N HIS A 377 22.12 -10.71 0.43
CA HIS A 377 22.67 -10.96 -0.90
C HIS A 377 24.15 -11.34 -0.86
N LEU A 378 24.62 -12.01 -1.88
CA LEU A 378 26.02 -12.29 -2.10
C LEU A 378 26.80 -11.00 -2.38
N GLY A 379 27.92 -10.81 -1.70
CA GLY A 379 28.90 -9.77 -1.98
C GLY A 379 30.11 -10.31 -2.76
N THR A 380 31.28 -10.03 -2.24
CA THR A 380 32.56 -10.49 -2.82
C THR A 380 33.07 -11.79 -2.23
N GLU A 381 32.35 -12.36 -1.27
CA GLU A 381 32.71 -13.59 -0.56
C GLU A 381 32.66 -14.81 -1.50
N ARG A 382 33.58 -15.75 -1.32
CA ARG A 382 33.65 -16.96 -2.16
C ARG A 382 33.71 -18.26 -1.36
N SER A 383 34.12 -18.22 -0.09
CA SER A 383 34.08 -19.38 0.80
C SER A 383 32.76 -19.38 1.56
N LEU A 384 31.80 -20.18 1.10
CA LEU A 384 30.39 -20.06 1.52
C LEU A 384 29.85 -21.34 2.15
N LEU A 385 28.98 -21.17 3.15
CA LEU A 385 27.99 -22.17 3.55
C LEU A 385 26.58 -21.64 3.27
N LEU A 386 25.88 -22.24 2.33
CA LEU A 386 24.49 -21.95 1.99
C LEU A 386 23.59 -22.93 2.74
N LEU A 387 23.05 -22.52 3.89
CA LEU A 387 22.29 -23.38 4.79
C LEU A 387 20.81 -23.03 4.76
N SER A 388 19.96 -23.97 4.32
CA SER A 388 18.54 -23.70 4.11
C SER A 388 17.61 -24.81 4.53
N ALA A 389 16.34 -24.46 4.81
CA ALA A 389 15.27 -25.42 5.03
C ALA A 389 13.98 -25.00 4.31
N GLY A 390 13.32 -25.97 3.66
CA GLY A 390 12.06 -25.75 2.95
C GLY A 390 12.16 -24.64 1.90
N SER A 391 11.23 -23.65 1.91
CA SER A 391 11.24 -22.54 0.96
C SER A 391 12.44 -21.58 1.10
N GLY A 392 13.20 -21.65 2.19
CA GLY A 392 14.45 -20.91 2.36
C GLY A 392 15.56 -21.29 1.38
N VAL A 393 15.33 -22.27 0.53
CA VAL A 393 16.22 -22.64 -0.58
C VAL A 393 16.34 -21.53 -1.63
N THR A 394 15.35 -20.65 -1.77
CA THR A 394 15.25 -19.72 -2.90
C THR A 394 16.43 -18.75 -3.01
N PRO A 395 16.92 -18.07 -1.96
CA PRO A 395 18.13 -17.25 -2.05
C PRO A 395 19.38 -18.08 -2.30
N MET A 396 19.45 -19.29 -1.78
CA MET A 396 20.59 -20.17 -1.98
C MET A 396 20.70 -20.63 -3.44
N LEU A 397 19.56 -20.90 -4.10
CA LEU A 397 19.53 -21.19 -5.53
C LEU A 397 20.01 -20.00 -6.36
N SER A 398 19.56 -18.79 -6.05
CA SER A 398 20.02 -17.58 -6.73
C SER A 398 21.54 -17.43 -6.64
N ILE A 399 22.10 -17.57 -5.45
CA ILE A 399 23.56 -17.48 -5.21
C ILE A 399 24.29 -18.61 -5.95
N ALA A 400 23.84 -19.86 -5.82
CA ALA A 400 24.51 -21.02 -6.44
C ALA A 400 24.46 -20.94 -7.97
N ARG A 401 23.34 -20.57 -8.57
CA ARG A 401 23.17 -20.35 -10.01
C ARG A 401 24.11 -19.27 -10.53
N THR A 402 24.23 -18.16 -9.80
CA THR A 402 25.12 -17.06 -10.17
C THR A 402 26.58 -17.49 -10.12
N LEU A 403 26.99 -18.15 -9.04
CA LEU A 403 28.36 -18.65 -8.92
C LEU A 403 28.69 -19.72 -9.95
N HIS A 404 27.70 -20.54 -10.36
CA HIS A 404 27.88 -21.50 -11.44
C HIS A 404 28.16 -20.81 -12.78
N LEU A 405 27.36 -19.80 -13.14
CA LEU A 405 27.56 -19.02 -14.37
C LEU A 405 28.93 -18.30 -14.39
N ARG A 406 29.42 -17.91 -13.22
CA ARG A 406 30.74 -17.27 -13.04
C ARG A 406 31.89 -18.26 -12.90
N HIS A 407 31.63 -19.58 -12.91
CA HIS A 407 32.64 -20.64 -12.66
C HIS A 407 33.29 -20.53 -11.26
N GLU A 408 32.55 -20.11 -10.24
CA GLU A 408 33.05 -19.82 -8.87
C GLU A 408 32.46 -20.77 -7.80
N LEU A 409 32.00 -21.97 -8.17
CA LEU A 409 31.38 -22.94 -7.23
C LEU A 409 32.38 -23.71 -6.35
N GLY A 410 33.67 -23.60 -6.59
CA GLY A 410 34.67 -24.53 -6.02
C GLY A 410 34.81 -24.52 -4.49
N ASP A 411 34.39 -23.45 -3.80
CA ASP A 411 34.40 -23.37 -2.33
C ASP A 411 33.02 -23.03 -1.75
N VAL A 412 31.99 -23.59 -2.35
CA VAL A 412 30.60 -23.46 -1.90
C VAL A 412 30.10 -24.76 -1.33
N HIS A 413 29.65 -24.77 -0.09
CA HIS A 413 28.95 -25.89 0.52
C HIS A 413 27.45 -25.52 0.61
N PHE A 414 26.63 -26.28 -0.13
CA PHE A 414 25.18 -26.12 -0.13
C PHE A 414 24.58 -27.22 0.75
N MET A 415 23.95 -26.81 1.86
CA MET A 415 23.30 -27.72 2.80
C MET A 415 21.80 -27.39 2.86
N HIS A 416 20.97 -28.37 2.52
CA HIS A 416 19.51 -28.18 2.50
C HIS A 416 18.79 -29.26 3.30
N LEU A 417 17.82 -28.79 4.12
CA LEU A 417 16.96 -29.62 4.93
C LEU A 417 15.52 -29.60 4.41
N CYS A 418 14.96 -30.79 4.21
CA CYS A 418 13.54 -30.94 3.88
C CYS A 418 12.94 -32.18 4.56
N ARG A 419 11.68 -32.51 4.27
CA ARG A 419 11.01 -33.62 4.93
C ARG A 419 11.35 -34.98 4.27
N SER A 420 11.14 -35.06 2.99
CA SER A 420 11.29 -36.29 2.20
C SER A 420 11.93 -35.98 0.84
N GLU A 421 12.21 -37.00 0.06
CA GLU A 421 12.76 -36.91 -1.28
C GLU A 421 11.92 -36.04 -2.21
N ALA A 422 10.59 -36.14 -2.11
CA ALA A 422 9.67 -35.35 -2.92
C ALA A 422 9.69 -33.83 -2.57
N ASP A 423 10.27 -33.47 -1.44
CA ASP A 423 10.42 -32.08 -0.99
C ASP A 423 11.80 -31.49 -1.35
N ILE A 424 12.71 -32.26 -1.99
CA ILE A 424 14.02 -31.77 -2.44
C ILE A 424 13.78 -30.80 -3.61
N PRO A 425 14.10 -29.52 -3.45
CA PRO A 425 13.86 -28.54 -4.51
C PRO A 425 14.90 -28.68 -5.62
N ALA A 426 14.49 -28.61 -6.88
CA ALA A 426 15.39 -28.64 -8.03
C ALA A 426 16.43 -29.79 -7.98
N ALA A 427 16.05 -31.00 -7.58
CA ALA A 427 16.98 -32.10 -7.27
C ALA A 427 17.99 -32.35 -8.39
N ALA A 428 17.54 -32.42 -9.64
CA ALA A 428 18.41 -32.63 -10.80
C ALA A 428 19.44 -31.52 -10.98
N GLU A 429 19.03 -30.25 -10.77
CA GLU A 429 19.89 -29.08 -10.84
C GLU A 429 20.92 -29.05 -9.70
N LEU A 430 20.51 -29.31 -8.45
CA LEU A 430 21.44 -29.37 -7.32
C LEU A 430 22.53 -30.44 -7.53
N HIS A 431 22.17 -31.60 -8.07
CA HIS A 431 23.16 -32.61 -8.45
C HIS A 431 24.06 -32.19 -9.62
N ALA A 432 23.54 -31.41 -10.58
CA ALA A 432 24.34 -30.83 -11.65
C ALA A 432 25.35 -29.81 -11.12
N LEU A 433 24.93 -28.92 -10.23
CA LEU A 433 25.79 -27.94 -9.55
C LEU A 433 26.87 -28.64 -8.71
N SER A 434 26.51 -29.74 -8.05
CA SER A 434 27.46 -30.54 -7.31
C SER A 434 28.54 -31.16 -8.23
N ARG A 435 28.16 -31.68 -9.39
CA ARG A 435 29.14 -32.14 -10.40
C ARG A 435 30.01 -31.04 -10.96
N ALA A 436 29.52 -29.79 -10.94
CA ALA A 436 30.27 -28.59 -11.35
C ALA A 436 31.21 -28.04 -10.26
N GLY A 437 31.29 -28.69 -9.10
CA GLY A 437 32.25 -28.34 -8.04
C GLY A 437 31.68 -27.94 -6.69
N MET A 438 30.37 -27.70 -6.59
CA MET A 438 29.69 -27.36 -5.34
C MET A 438 29.60 -28.60 -4.43
N GLN A 439 29.93 -28.46 -3.16
CA GLN A 439 29.64 -29.48 -2.17
C GLN A 439 28.15 -29.46 -1.83
N LEU A 440 27.46 -30.60 -1.97
CA LEU A 440 26.03 -30.73 -1.70
C LEU A 440 25.79 -31.68 -0.52
N THR A 441 25.05 -31.22 0.48
CA THR A 441 24.56 -32.04 1.60
C THR A 441 23.04 -31.89 1.68
N LEU A 442 22.33 -32.99 1.55
CA LEU A 442 20.88 -33.08 1.72
C LEU A 442 20.55 -33.84 3.00
N ILE A 443 19.71 -33.28 3.85
CA ILE A 443 19.29 -33.84 5.13
C ILE A 443 17.78 -33.98 5.12
N LEU A 444 17.26 -35.20 5.30
CA LEU A 444 15.84 -35.48 5.32
C LEU A 444 15.35 -35.83 6.73
N SER A 445 14.31 -35.13 7.20
CA SER A 445 13.75 -35.37 8.53
C SER A 445 12.79 -36.58 8.58
N GLN A 446 12.20 -36.94 7.45
CA GLN A 446 11.25 -38.04 7.29
C GLN A 446 11.49 -38.74 5.94
N PRO A 447 12.69 -39.30 5.71
CA PRO A 447 13.02 -39.98 4.45
C PRO A 447 12.30 -41.30 4.30
N ASP A 448 12.18 -41.76 3.06
CA ASP A 448 11.78 -43.13 2.78
C ASP A 448 12.87 -44.14 3.21
N THR A 449 12.51 -45.42 3.26
CA THR A 449 13.40 -46.51 3.69
C THR A 449 14.63 -46.68 2.80
N HIS A 450 14.56 -46.22 1.56
CA HIS A 450 15.64 -46.32 0.56
C HIS A 450 16.66 -45.18 0.61
N TRP A 451 16.38 -44.13 1.39
CA TRP A 451 17.28 -42.99 1.51
C TRP A 451 18.59 -43.36 2.20
N GLN A 452 19.72 -43.14 1.50
CA GLN A 452 21.07 -43.44 2.01
C GLN A 452 21.82 -42.20 2.53
N GLY A 453 21.22 -40.97 2.36
CA GLY A 453 21.82 -39.73 2.83
C GLY A 453 21.58 -39.48 4.32
N LEU A 454 21.92 -38.24 4.74
CA LEU A 454 21.76 -37.82 6.14
C LEU A 454 20.27 -37.71 6.52
N LYS A 455 19.99 -38.01 7.78
CA LYS A 455 18.64 -38.09 8.35
C LYS A 455 18.52 -37.15 9.54
N GLU A 456 17.29 -36.92 9.99
CA GLU A 456 16.93 -36.17 11.21
C GLU A 456 16.90 -34.65 11.01
N ARG A 457 16.97 -33.89 12.10
CA ARG A 457 17.10 -32.45 12.11
C ARG A 457 18.55 -32.05 12.08
N LEU A 458 18.81 -30.74 11.85
CA LEU A 458 20.17 -30.21 11.91
C LEU A 458 20.81 -30.55 13.27
N CYS A 459 22.05 -31.08 13.23
CA CYS A 459 22.84 -31.34 14.42
C CYS A 459 24.31 -30.93 14.20
N ASP A 460 25.12 -30.97 15.25
CA ASP A 460 26.51 -30.53 15.21
C ASP A 460 27.37 -31.41 14.31
N ASP A 461 27.07 -32.73 14.25
CA ASP A 461 27.76 -33.65 13.38
C ASP A 461 27.58 -33.34 11.88
N HIS A 462 26.42 -32.82 11.50
CA HIS A 462 26.17 -32.34 10.14
C HIS A 462 27.06 -31.14 9.80
N LEU A 463 27.15 -30.18 10.72
CA LEU A 463 27.96 -28.97 10.54
C LEU A 463 29.46 -29.25 10.61
N ALA A 464 29.89 -30.24 11.43
CA ALA A 464 31.29 -30.67 11.54
C ALA A 464 31.84 -31.23 10.22
N GLN A 465 30.99 -31.71 9.31
CA GLN A 465 31.40 -32.18 7.98
C GLN A 465 31.76 -31.03 7.02
N VAL A 466 31.42 -29.80 7.36
CA VAL A 466 31.71 -28.61 6.53
C VAL A 466 33.19 -28.24 6.68
N LYS A 467 33.97 -28.48 5.63
CA LYS A 467 35.40 -28.12 5.64
C LYS A 467 35.61 -26.62 5.82
N GLY A 468 36.44 -26.22 6.77
CA GLY A 468 36.78 -24.84 7.03
C GLY A 468 35.61 -24.00 7.54
N LEU A 469 34.66 -24.58 8.24
CA LEU A 469 33.40 -23.96 8.71
C LEU A 469 33.62 -22.59 9.33
N ILE A 470 34.56 -22.41 10.23
CA ILE A 470 34.81 -21.16 10.99
C ILE A 470 35.17 -20.00 10.07
N GLY A 471 35.83 -20.28 8.93
CA GLY A 471 36.27 -19.25 7.97
C GLY A 471 35.23 -18.89 6.90
N ARG A 472 34.08 -19.58 6.85
CA ARG A 472 33.06 -19.37 5.83
C ARG A 472 32.11 -18.22 6.16
N GLU A 473 31.62 -17.55 5.13
CA GLU A 473 30.41 -16.74 5.24
C GLU A 473 29.20 -17.66 5.17
N VAL A 474 28.32 -17.55 6.13
CA VAL A 474 27.16 -18.44 6.28
C VAL A 474 25.87 -17.69 5.98
N PHE A 475 25.13 -18.19 4.98
CA PHE A 475 23.81 -17.70 4.63
C PHE A 475 22.77 -18.70 5.15
N ILE A 476 21.85 -18.23 6.02
CA ILE A 476 20.81 -19.07 6.61
C ILE A 476 19.42 -18.55 6.19
N CYS A 477 18.59 -19.42 5.63
CA CYS A 477 17.20 -19.10 5.34
C CYS A 477 16.29 -20.32 5.54
N GLY A 478 15.14 -20.11 6.19
CA GLY A 478 14.18 -21.17 6.47
C GLY A 478 13.19 -20.79 7.57
N PRO A 479 12.47 -21.76 8.14
CA PRO A 479 11.57 -21.54 9.28
C PRO A 479 12.33 -20.97 10.49
N HIS A 480 11.65 -20.10 11.25
CA HIS A 480 12.28 -19.36 12.36
C HIS A 480 13.02 -20.28 13.35
N GLY A 481 12.39 -21.39 13.80
CA GLY A 481 13.04 -22.32 14.74
C GLY A 481 14.30 -22.98 14.16
N PHE A 482 14.31 -23.28 12.85
CA PHE A 482 15.50 -23.80 12.17
C PHE A 482 16.62 -22.76 12.14
N MET A 483 16.32 -21.51 11.80
CA MET A 483 17.34 -20.44 11.71
C MET A 483 17.96 -20.14 13.08
N ALA A 484 17.13 -20.09 14.14
CA ALA A 484 17.60 -19.85 15.50
C ALA A 484 18.52 -20.99 15.98
N ASP A 485 18.13 -22.25 15.76
CA ASP A 485 18.93 -23.43 16.11
C ASP A 485 20.25 -23.48 15.31
N ALA A 486 20.18 -23.24 14.00
CA ALA A 486 21.36 -23.21 13.13
C ALA A 486 22.36 -22.13 13.55
N ALA A 487 21.90 -20.91 13.83
CA ALA A 487 22.77 -19.82 14.26
C ALA A 487 23.42 -20.10 15.63
N ALA A 488 22.66 -20.64 16.58
CA ALA A 488 23.19 -21.02 17.89
C ALA A 488 24.28 -22.10 17.79
N ARG A 489 24.07 -23.16 16.98
CA ARG A 489 25.07 -24.22 16.75
C ARG A 489 26.32 -23.69 16.06
N LEU A 490 26.18 -22.89 15.01
CA LEU A 490 27.30 -22.29 14.30
C LEU A 490 28.15 -21.40 15.23
N SER A 491 27.50 -20.60 16.07
CA SER A 491 28.22 -19.80 17.08
C SER A 491 28.93 -20.67 18.11
N ALA A 492 28.31 -21.74 18.58
CA ALA A 492 28.93 -22.72 19.49
C ALA A 492 30.13 -23.44 18.86
N LEU A 493 30.10 -23.66 17.55
CA LEU A 493 31.20 -24.24 16.77
C LEU A 493 32.29 -23.22 16.38
N GLY A 494 32.16 -21.95 16.81
CA GLY A 494 33.17 -20.91 16.65
C GLY A 494 33.02 -20.03 15.41
N VAL A 495 31.91 -20.09 14.69
CA VAL A 495 31.63 -19.15 13.58
C VAL A 495 31.31 -17.78 14.16
N ALA A 496 32.01 -16.74 13.72
CA ALA A 496 31.81 -15.38 14.20
C ALA A 496 30.43 -14.83 13.76
N ALA A 497 29.76 -14.08 14.62
CA ALA A 497 28.40 -13.63 14.40
C ALA A 497 28.24 -12.71 13.17
N ASP A 498 29.28 -11.93 12.84
CA ASP A 498 29.33 -11.05 11.66
C ASP A 498 29.44 -11.82 10.33
N ARG A 499 29.78 -13.11 10.37
CA ARG A 499 29.79 -14.02 9.22
C ARG A 499 28.48 -14.77 9.02
N ILE A 500 27.50 -14.63 9.91
CA ILE A 500 26.22 -15.30 9.84
C ILE A 500 25.15 -14.31 9.35
N ARG A 501 24.71 -14.50 8.10
CA ARG A 501 23.61 -13.71 7.50
C ARG A 501 22.34 -14.52 7.52
N GLN A 502 21.21 -13.89 7.86
CA GLN A 502 19.93 -14.56 7.98
C GLN A 502 18.82 -13.80 7.28
N GLU A 503 17.92 -14.51 6.59
CA GLU A 503 16.69 -13.97 6.03
C GLU A 503 15.49 -14.83 6.41
N SER A 504 14.40 -14.20 6.88
CA SER A 504 13.16 -14.88 7.23
C SER A 504 12.01 -14.44 6.32
N PHE A 505 11.23 -15.42 5.83
CA PHE A 505 10.03 -15.17 4.99
C PHE A 505 8.73 -15.04 5.78
N GLY A 506 8.72 -15.29 7.07
CA GLY A 506 7.56 -15.20 7.95
C GLY A 506 7.73 -14.13 9.02
N GLY A 507 6.68 -13.38 9.34
CA GLY A 507 6.59 -12.70 10.63
C GLY A 507 6.61 -13.73 11.76
N ALA A 508 7.07 -13.37 12.95
CA ALA A 508 6.97 -14.22 14.12
C ALA A 508 5.50 -14.65 14.28
N ILE A 509 5.23 -15.94 14.16
CA ILE A 509 3.89 -16.48 14.49
C ILE A 509 3.81 -16.46 16.01
N LEU A 510 3.23 -15.41 16.53
CA LEU A 510 2.90 -15.32 17.95
C LEU A 510 1.65 -16.17 18.18
N SER A 511 1.82 -17.38 18.67
CA SER A 511 0.71 -18.13 19.26
C SER A 511 0.39 -17.51 20.62
N VAL A 512 -0.42 -16.47 20.63
CA VAL A 512 -0.84 -15.82 21.87
C VAL A 512 -1.97 -16.65 22.47
N THR A 513 -1.68 -17.44 23.51
CA THR A 513 -2.65 -18.27 24.25
C THR A 513 -3.23 -17.56 25.48
N ARG A 514 -3.03 -16.24 25.60
CA ARG A 514 -3.50 -15.45 26.74
C ARG A 514 -4.86 -14.78 26.49
N PRO A 515 -5.67 -14.51 27.56
CA PRO A 515 -6.90 -13.75 27.40
C PRO A 515 -6.67 -12.38 26.77
N HIS A 516 -7.62 -11.92 25.96
CA HIS A 516 -7.56 -10.60 25.35
C HIS A 516 -7.62 -9.50 26.41
N GLN A 517 -6.65 -8.57 26.37
CA GLN A 517 -6.58 -7.40 27.22
C GLN A 517 -6.33 -6.16 26.35
N ALA A 518 -7.17 -5.14 26.52
CA ALA A 518 -6.94 -3.84 25.90
C ALA A 518 -5.80 -3.12 26.62
N VAL A 519 -4.94 -2.43 25.86
CA VAL A 519 -3.79 -1.65 26.36
C VAL A 519 -3.70 -0.34 25.60
N GLN A 520 -3.11 0.70 26.20
CA GLN A 520 -2.78 1.96 25.55
C GLN A 520 -1.32 1.95 25.07
N LEU A 521 -1.10 2.29 23.83
CA LEU A 521 0.23 2.38 23.23
C LEU A 521 0.53 3.85 22.93
N ARG A 522 1.65 4.35 23.45
CA ARG A 522 2.18 5.67 23.09
C ARG A 522 3.54 5.51 22.43
N ILE A 523 3.67 6.00 21.19
CA ILE A 523 4.89 5.97 20.40
C ILE A 523 5.25 7.41 20.02
N GLY A 524 6.24 7.97 20.68
CA GLY A 524 6.56 9.38 20.55
C GLY A 524 5.38 10.28 20.96
N LYS A 525 4.79 11.02 20.00
CA LYS A 525 3.63 11.90 20.22
C LYS A 525 2.28 11.20 19.94
N GLU A 526 2.29 10.06 19.26
CA GLU A 526 1.09 9.32 18.87
C GLU A 526 0.65 8.39 20.01
N ALA A 527 -0.66 8.35 20.29
CA ALA A 527 -1.24 7.44 21.28
C ALA A 527 -2.49 6.78 20.69
N PHE A 528 -2.62 5.46 20.87
CA PHE A 528 -3.74 4.70 20.34
C PHE A 528 -4.06 3.49 21.21
N ALA A 529 -5.30 3.01 21.11
CA ALA A 529 -5.74 1.78 21.76
C ALA A 529 -5.24 0.55 20.98
N GLY A 530 -4.65 -0.38 21.70
CA GLY A 530 -4.18 -1.67 21.19
C GLY A 530 -4.62 -2.82 22.11
N ASN A 531 -3.96 -3.95 21.99
CA ASN A 531 -4.23 -5.14 22.79
C ASN A 531 -2.97 -6.01 22.93
N ASN A 532 -3.10 -7.06 23.76
CA ASN A 532 -2.03 -8.03 24.05
C ASN A 532 -2.02 -9.25 23.10
N GLN A 533 -2.64 -9.16 21.91
CA GLN A 533 -2.77 -10.28 20.96
C GLN A 533 -1.89 -10.14 19.72
N GLY A 534 -1.33 -8.97 19.47
CA GLY A 534 -0.51 -8.69 18.29
C GLY A 534 0.77 -7.93 18.62
N THR A 535 1.72 -7.93 17.67
CA THR A 535 2.97 -7.19 17.84
C THR A 535 2.74 -5.68 17.89
N ILE A 536 3.63 -4.97 18.57
CA ILE A 536 3.59 -3.50 18.61
C ILE A 536 3.65 -2.92 17.19
N LEU A 537 4.50 -3.47 16.33
CA LEU A 537 4.64 -3.02 14.95
C LEU A 537 3.35 -3.17 14.16
N ASP A 538 2.68 -4.33 14.25
CA ASP A 538 1.44 -4.57 13.50
C ASP A 538 0.29 -3.69 13.98
N GLN A 539 0.23 -3.45 15.31
CA GLN A 539 -0.77 -2.57 15.88
C GLN A 539 -0.52 -1.10 15.55
N ALA A 540 0.74 -0.64 15.60
CA ALA A 540 1.13 0.70 15.17
C ALA A 540 0.77 0.95 13.71
N HIS A 541 1.10 0.01 12.81
CA HIS A 541 0.76 0.11 11.40
C HIS A 541 -0.75 0.17 11.15
N LYS A 542 -1.55 -0.63 11.85
CA LYS A 542 -3.03 -0.58 11.75
C LYS A 542 -3.59 0.78 12.16
N GLN A 543 -2.89 1.52 13.00
CA GLN A 543 -3.28 2.87 13.46
C GLN A 543 -2.58 3.99 12.67
N GLY A 544 -1.83 3.66 11.61
CA GLY A 544 -1.13 4.64 10.78
C GLY A 544 0.12 5.24 11.43
N VAL A 545 0.63 4.61 12.49
CA VAL A 545 1.88 5.04 13.16
C VAL A 545 3.05 4.32 12.50
N GLU A 546 3.94 5.10 11.86
CA GLU A 546 5.11 4.56 11.18
C GLU A 546 6.21 4.22 12.19
N LEU A 547 6.65 2.97 12.17
CA LEU A 547 7.85 2.49 12.84
C LEU A 547 8.82 1.91 11.80
N PRO A 548 10.13 2.07 11.97
CA PRO A 548 11.09 1.45 11.06
C PRO A 548 11.01 -0.07 11.17
N TRP A 549 11.02 -0.77 10.04
CA TRP A 549 11.01 -2.23 9.98
C TRP A 549 11.60 -2.75 8.66
N SER A 550 12.00 -4.03 8.65
CA SER A 550 12.44 -4.72 7.45
C SER A 550 11.99 -6.19 7.47
N CYS A 551 12.63 -7.07 8.24
CA CYS A 551 12.39 -8.51 8.22
C CYS A 551 11.10 -8.98 8.93
N ARG A 552 10.55 -8.24 9.89
CA ARG A 552 9.43 -8.61 10.77
C ARG A 552 9.62 -9.92 11.57
N ALA A 553 10.84 -10.36 11.73
CA ALA A 553 11.17 -11.66 12.31
C ALA A 553 12.21 -11.58 13.44
N GLY A 554 12.52 -10.38 13.92
CA GLY A 554 13.49 -10.20 15.02
C GLY A 554 14.95 -10.40 14.63
N ILE A 555 15.30 -10.41 13.33
CA ILE A 555 16.62 -10.79 12.84
C ILE A 555 17.45 -9.57 12.41
N CYS A 556 16.86 -8.57 11.77
CA CYS A 556 17.61 -7.45 11.18
C CYS A 556 17.83 -6.26 12.13
N GLY A 557 17.10 -6.15 13.24
CA GLY A 557 17.20 -5.05 14.18
C GLY A 557 16.62 -3.71 13.70
N SER A 558 16.10 -3.60 12.47
CA SER A 558 15.57 -2.35 11.92
C SER A 558 14.43 -1.74 12.76
N CYS A 559 13.62 -2.59 13.41
CA CYS A 559 12.50 -2.19 14.25
C CYS A 559 12.86 -1.99 15.73
N LYS A 560 14.15 -1.92 16.08
CA LYS A 560 14.62 -1.74 17.44
C LYS A 560 14.20 -0.35 17.96
N GLN A 561 13.53 -0.31 19.11
CA GLN A 561 13.06 0.88 19.80
C GLN A 561 13.39 0.79 21.30
N THR A 562 13.18 1.87 22.03
CA THR A 562 13.37 1.89 23.48
C THR A 562 12.02 1.83 24.19
N LEU A 563 11.79 0.82 25.03
CA LEU A 563 10.66 0.75 25.94
C LEU A 563 10.93 1.69 27.13
N VAL A 564 10.16 2.77 27.22
CA VAL A 564 10.30 3.78 28.28
C VAL A 564 9.50 3.37 29.52
N SER A 565 8.32 2.80 29.32
CA SER A 565 7.49 2.27 30.43
C SER A 565 6.54 1.19 29.92
N GLY A 566 6.10 0.34 30.86
CA GLY A 566 5.22 -0.78 30.62
C GLY A 566 5.96 -2.11 30.47
N GLU A 567 5.22 -3.17 30.16
CA GLU A 567 5.74 -4.53 30.02
C GLU A 567 5.38 -5.11 28.66
N VAL A 568 6.29 -5.88 28.09
CA VAL A 568 6.12 -6.59 26.82
C VAL A 568 6.50 -8.06 26.95
N ASP A 569 5.77 -8.91 26.27
CA ASP A 569 6.24 -10.27 25.96
C ASP A 569 7.14 -10.16 24.72
N HIS A 570 8.42 -10.38 24.93
CA HIS A 570 9.41 -10.28 23.85
C HIS A 570 10.23 -11.56 23.76
N PRO A 571 9.97 -12.42 22.76
CA PRO A 571 10.70 -13.66 22.59
C PRO A 571 12.19 -13.40 22.35
N ASP A 572 13.01 -14.40 22.58
CA ASP A 572 14.42 -14.32 22.20
C ASP A 572 14.57 -14.12 20.69
N ALA A 573 15.38 -13.14 20.31
CA ALA A 573 15.54 -12.76 18.92
C ALA A 573 16.99 -12.38 18.63
N PRO A 574 17.58 -12.81 17.50
CA PRO A 574 19.02 -12.63 17.21
C PRO A 574 19.47 -11.17 17.16
N ALA A 575 18.57 -10.25 16.77
CA ALA A 575 18.91 -8.84 16.59
C ALA A 575 18.91 -8.02 17.89
N ILE A 576 18.73 -8.65 19.05
CA ILE A 576 18.76 -7.98 20.36
C ILE A 576 19.52 -8.83 21.37
N THR A 577 20.53 -8.24 21.98
CA THR A 577 21.33 -8.90 23.03
C THR A 577 20.66 -8.83 24.39
N ALA A 578 21.10 -9.67 25.32
CA ALA A 578 20.65 -9.62 26.71
C ALA A 578 20.97 -8.26 27.37
N ALA A 579 22.11 -7.66 27.05
CA ALA A 579 22.50 -6.34 27.54
C ALA A 579 21.54 -5.24 27.02
N GLU A 580 21.25 -5.23 25.74
CA GLU A 580 20.29 -4.26 25.14
C GLU A 580 18.88 -4.44 25.70
N ARG A 581 18.44 -5.67 26.02
CA ARG A 581 17.15 -5.90 26.69
C ARG A 581 17.16 -5.30 28.12
N ALA A 582 18.26 -5.47 28.83
CA ALA A 582 18.42 -4.88 30.16
C ALA A 582 18.38 -3.35 30.11
N GLU A 583 18.80 -2.73 29.01
CA GLU A 583 18.69 -1.30 28.71
C GLU A 583 17.30 -0.89 28.22
N GLY A 584 16.33 -1.79 28.19
CA GLY A 584 14.96 -1.52 27.72
C GLY A 584 14.81 -1.48 26.20
N LYS A 585 15.75 -2.00 25.41
CA LYS A 585 15.57 -2.13 23.96
C LYS A 585 14.59 -3.27 23.65
N ILE A 586 13.72 -3.03 22.68
CA ILE A 586 12.75 -4.02 22.17
C ILE A 586 12.75 -4.04 20.65
N LEU A 587 12.38 -5.16 20.06
CA LEU A 587 12.09 -5.27 18.62
C LEU A 587 10.57 -5.21 18.44
N THR A 588 10.04 -4.10 17.95
CA THR A 588 8.59 -3.87 17.85
C THR A 588 7.87 -4.89 16.97
N CYS A 589 8.58 -5.55 16.06
CA CYS A 589 8.02 -6.62 15.23
C CYS A 589 7.87 -7.98 15.94
N CYS A 590 8.44 -8.15 17.14
CA CYS A 590 8.37 -9.37 17.95
C CYS A 590 7.73 -9.13 19.32
N ALA A 591 7.80 -7.90 19.84
CA ALA A 591 7.27 -7.54 21.14
C ALA A 591 5.75 -7.41 21.11
N VAL A 592 5.06 -8.06 22.06
CA VAL A 592 3.63 -7.96 22.27
C VAL A 592 3.37 -7.20 23.57
N PRO A 593 2.50 -6.19 23.58
CA PRO A 593 2.18 -5.45 24.79
C PRO A 593 1.57 -6.37 25.87
N LEU A 594 1.96 -6.20 27.12
CA LEU A 594 1.31 -6.82 28.29
C LEU A 594 0.54 -5.81 29.13
N THR A 595 1.00 -4.57 29.15
CA THR A 595 0.40 -3.43 29.86
C THR A 595 0.37 -2.22 28.92
N ASP A 596 -0.14 -1.10 29.38
CA ASP A 596 0.03 0.19 28.71
C ASP A 596 1.52 0.47 28.50
N LEU A 597 1.89 0.94 27.29
CA LEU A 597 3.27 1.14 26.88
C LEU A 597 3.57 2.58 26.49
N VAL A 598 4.78 3.01 26.83
CA VAL A 598 5.41 4.19 26.25
C VAL A 598 6.70 3.76 25.54
N ILE A 599 6.81 4.08 24.26
CA ILE A 599 7.95 3.74 23.42
C ILE A 599 8.61 5.04 22.97
N GLY A 600 9.91 5.15 23.24
CA GLY A 600 10.77 6.24 22.82
C GLY A 600 11.44 5.96 21.46
N PRO A 601 12.17 6.94 20.92
CA PRO A 601 12.96 6.76 19.70
C PRO A 601 14.09 5.75 19.93
N ARG A 602 14.68 5.32 18.82
CA ARG A 602 15.76 4.32 18.71
C ARG A 602 16.98 4.65 19.56
#